data_958dd0f6bd79701920662a84a013e37b
#
_entry.id   958dd0f6bd79701920662a84a013e37b
#
_cell.length_a   1.000
_cell.length_b   1.000
_cell.length_c   1.000
_cell.angle_alpha   90.00
_cell.angle_beta   90.00
_cell.angle_gamma   90.00
#
_symmetry.space_group_name_H-M   'P 1'
#
loop_
_entity.id
_entity.type
_entity.pdbx_description
1 polymer ?
#
loop_
_entity_poly.entity_id
_entity_poly.type
_entity_poly.pdbx_seq_one_letter_code
_entity_poly.pdbx_strand_id
1 'polypeptide(L)'
;DSSNSKTIFYSTNRQTGETRSTELDGLWLSDSLALYGDSFYWLTIEANKETGERELLLLKYDCATLEKTTVFTEPCEYWADNSQLAIDDEWAIYVLTLSDSEYEIRGYSFADGKNHTLMKLESSIFPRLVQMTDGCYSVALQEPDGWVTRIIRLDDDETVWENRSESTRVPTRLAFNESWIVLREESQADPNFGSLRVWNRTTGEELNVDGLKGMLYPSSELYLIGDWLYSTRLVTNEDGSQRQALIRIHLPGDQAELIYDGDVFRFRVDPMTGEIAVWQIYDEPSQNHSTTRKLILLKAS
;
A
#
# COMPACT_ATOMS: atom_id res chain seq x y z
N ASP A 1 -9.32 28.56 -11.45
CA ASP A 1 -7.90 28.57 -11.03
C ASP A 1 -7.62 27.28 -10.33
N SER A 2 -7.16 26.26 -11.10
CA SER A 2 -6.61 25.04 -10.54
C SER A 2 -5.29 25.43 -9.87
N SER A 3 -5.29 25.46 -8.54
CA SER A 3 -4.08 25.60 -7.74
C SER A 3 -3.11 24.51 -8.18
N ASN A 4 -1.96 24.88 -8.75
CA ASN A 4 -0.83 24.01 -9.02
C ASN A 4 -0.31 23.45 -7.68
N SER A 5 -0.94 22.42 -7.17
CA SER A 5 -0.38 21.67 -6.03
C SER A 5 0.79 20.86 -6.56
N LYS A 6 1.99 21.30 -6.21
CA LYS A 6 3.22 20.58 -6.54
C LYS A 6 3.47 19.49 -5.49
N THR A 7 3.79 18.31 -5.94
CA THR A 7 4.25 17.23 -5.05
C THR A 7 5.76 17.28 -4.97
N ILE A 8 6.31 17.34 -3.77
CA ILE A 8 7.76 17.36 -3.55
C ILE A 8 8.13 16.08 -2.78
N PHE A 9 9.03 15.33 -3.34
CA PHE A 9 9.64 14.18 -2.68
C PHE A 9 10.92 14.63 -1.96
N TYR A 10 11.10 14.16 -0.71
CA TYR A 10 12.29 14.39 0.10
C TYR A 10 12.97 13.06 0.41
N SER A 11 14.27 12.98 0.15
CA SER A 11 15.13 11.88 0.56
C SER A 11 16.15 12.38 1.58
N THR A 12 16.30 11.70 2.70
CA THR A 12 17.27 12.06 3.74
C THR A 12 18.22 10.91 3.97
N ASN A 13 19.52 11.15 3.78
CA ASN A 13 20.56 10.19 4.13
C ASN A 13 20.65 10.09 5.65
N ARG A 14 20.45 8.89 6.19
CA ARG A 14 20.40 8.66 7.64
C ARG A 14 21.74 8.82 8.34
N GLN A 15 22.85 8.53 7.64
CA GLN A 15 24.18 8.60 8.22
C GLN A 15 24.69 10.05 8.29
N THR A 16 24.43 10.84 7.26
CA THR A 16 24.93 12.22 7.15
C THR A 16 23.90 13.27 7.54
N GLY A 17 22.61 12.95 7.58
CA GLY A 17 21.51 13.89 7.77
C GLY A 17 21.24 14.77 6.54
N GLU A 18 21.97 14.58 5.44
CA GLU A 18 21.76 15.33 4.21
C GLU A 18 20.39 15.05 3.63
N THR A 19 19.61 16.09 3.36
CA THR A 19 18.29 16.01 2.74
C THR A 19 18.34 16.59 1.34
N ARG A 20 17.81 15.85 0.38
CA ARG A 20 17.60 16.26 -0.99
C ARG A 20 16.12 16.27 -1.30
N SER A 21 15.70 17.05 -2.28
CA SER A 21 14.32 17.09 -2.73
C SER A 21 14.23 17.20 -4.24
N THR A 22 13.18 16.63 -4.79
CA THR A 22 12.80 16.78 -6.20
C THR A 22 11.31 17.05 -6.31
N GLU A 23 10.93 17.83 -7.32
CA GLU A 23 9.55 18.05 -7.68
C GLU A 23 9.09 16.88 -8.56
N LEU A 24 7.96 16.27 -8.20
CA LEU A 24 7.38 15.20 -8.98
C LEU A 24 6.45 15.81 -10.04
N ASP A 25 6.76 15.51 -11.30
CA ASP A 25 5.93 15.90 -12.45
C ASP A 25 4.76 14.93 -12.61
N GLY A 26 3.56 15.43 -12.89
CA GLY A 26 2.37 14.61 -13.15
C GLY A 26 1.37 14.61 -12.00
N LEU A 27 0.32 13.83 -12.15
CA LEU A 27 -0.77 13.75 -11.17
C LEU A 27 -0.50 12.64 -10.17
N TRP A 28 -0.48 13.02 -8.90
CA TRP A 28 -0.29 12.08 -7.82
C TRP A 28 -1.56 11.26 -7.58
N LEU A 29 -1.41 9.95 -7.79
CA LEU A 29 -2.39 8.95 -7.42
C LEU A 29 -1.90 8.34 -6.09
N SER A 30 -2.73 8.33 -5.07
CA SER A 30 -2.33 8.06 -3.67
C SER A 30 -1.63 6.71 -3.42
N ASP A 31 -1.95 5.70 -4.20
CA ASP A 31 -1.43 4.33 -4.07
C ASP A 31 -0.49 3.93 -5.22
N SER A 32 -0.06 4.92 -6.03
CA SER A 32 0.79 4.72 -7.21
C SER A 32 2.28 4.83 -6.93
N LEU A 33 2.68 4.92 -5.66
CA LEU A 33 4.07 5.06 -5.26
C LEU A 33 4.53 3.83 -4.47
N ALA A 34 5.62 3.21 -4.89
CA ALA A 34 6.25 2.08 -4.22
C ALA A 34 7.74 2.36 -3.96
N LEU A 35 8.24 1.87 -2.82
CA LEU A 35 9.66 1.87 -2.47
C LEU A 35 10.19 0.45 -2.64
N TYR A 36 11.29 0.31 -3.37
CA TYR A 36 12.00 -0.96 -3.48
C TYR A 36 13.52 -0.73 -3.59
N GLY A 37 14.27 -1.35 -2.69
CA GLY A 37 15.70 -1.12 -2.56
C GLY A 37 16.03 0.36 -2.32
N ASP A 38 17.02 0.88 -3.04
CA ASP A 38 17.45 2.29 -2.96
C ASP A 38 16.68 3.21 -3.93
N SER A 39 15.50 2.80 -4.38
CA SER A 39 14.71 3.54 -5.36
C SER A 39 13.26 3.66 -4.96
N PHE A 40 12.63 4.77 -5.34
CA PHE A 40 11.19 4.82 -5.37
C PHE A 40 10.67 4.82 -6.81
N TYR A 41 9.52 4.21 -6.97
CA TYR A 41 8.85 4.08 -8.25
C TYR A 41 7.51 4.79 -8.19
N TRP A 42 7.18 5.48 -9.27
CA TRP A 42 5.97 6.25 -9.34
C TRP A 42 5.24 5.98 -10.66
N LEU A 43 4.03 5.47 -10.55
CA LEU A 43 3.13 5.31 -11.69
C LEU A 43 2.34 6.61 -11.85
N THR A 44 2.44 7.24 -13.01
CA THR A 44 1.81 8.53 -13.30
C THR A 44 1.28 8.59 -14.71
N ILE A 45 0.42 9.56 -14.99
CA ILE A 45 -0.11 9.81 -16.33
C ILE A 45 0.33 11.21 -16.76
N GLU A 46 0.92 11.27 -17.94
CA GLU A 46 1.31 12.52 -18.57
C GLU A 46 0.67 12.65 -19.97
N ALA A 47 0.48 13.88 -20.42
CA ALA A 47 0.14 14.10 -21.81
C ALA A 47 1.43 14.12 -22.66
N ASN A 48 1.46 13.32 -23.72
CA ASN A 48 2.52 13.38 -24.71
C ASN A 48 2.55 14.79 -25.32
N LYS A 49 3.67 15.47 -25.23
CA LYS A 49 3.82 16.87 -25.65
C LYS A 49 3.67 17.08 -27.15
N GLU A 50 3.88 16.03 -27.93
CA GLU A 50 3.85 16.07 -29.39
C GLU A 50 2.46 15.71 -29.95
N THR A 51 1.84 14.65 -29.39
CA THR A 51 0.54 14.14 -29.88
C THR A 51 -0.65 14.65 -29.08
N GLY A 52 -0.43 15.06 -27.83
CA GLY A 52 -1.50 15.39 -26.88
C GLY A 52 -2.21 14.17 -26.29
N GLU A 53 -1.81 12.96 -26.68
CA GLU A 53 -2.35 11.72 -26.15
C GLU A 53 -1.85 11.49 -24.72
N ARG A 54 -2.63 10.75 -23.95
CA ARG A 54 -2.23 10.40 -22.58
C ARG A 54 -1.39 9.14 -22.57
N GLU A 55 -0.37 9.16 -21.75
CA GLU A 55 0.56 8.05 -21.55
C GLU A 55 0.66 7.73 -20.06
N LEU A 56 0.59 6.44 -19.74
CA LEU A 56 0.93 5.92 -18.43
C LEU A 56 2.44 5.68 -18.39
N LEU A 57 3.09 6.24 -17.37
CA LEU A 57 4.54 6.14 -17.18
C LEU A 57 4.84 5.49 -15.84
N LEU A 58 5.76 4.54 -15.83
CA LEU A 58 6.44 4.11 -14.62
C LEU A 58 7.78 4.83 -14.54
N LEU A 59 7.92 5.69 -13.55
CA LEU A 59 9.13 6.45 -13.27
C LEU A 59 9.87 5.82 -12.09
N LYS A 60 11.19 5.71 -12.22
CA LYS A 60 12.10 5.30 -11.15
C LYS A 60 12.95 6.49 -10.74
N TYR A 61 13.10 6.72 -9.45
CA TYR A 61 13.99 7.71 -8.87
C TYR A 61 14.97 7.01 -7.93
N ASP A 62 16.25 7.24 -8.12
CA ASP A 62 17.27 6.83 -7.17
C ASP A 62 17.17 7.67 -5.89
N CYS A 63 17.10 7.05 -4.71
CA CYS A 63 16.89 7.77 -3.45
C CYS A 63 18.10 8.61 -3.02
N ALA A 64 19.31 8.28 -3.49
CA ALA A 64 20.53 9.02 -3.13
C ALA A 64 20.77 10.23 -4.03
N THR A 65 20.54 10.08 -5.34
CA THR A 65 20.85 11.12 -6.35
C THR A 65 19.62 11.91 -6.78
N LEU A 66 18.43 11.33 -6.62
CA LEU A 66 17.13 11.77 -7.16
C LEU A 66 17.11 11.82 -8.70
N GLU A 67 18.00 11.08 -9.34
CA GLU A 67 17.97 10.93 -10.79
C GLU A 67 16.73 10.16 -11.23
N LYS A 68 16.02 10.73 -12.20
CA LYS A 68 14.79 10.17 -12.78
C LYS A 68 15.12 9.32 -14.01
N THR A 69 14.54 8.13 -14.06
CA THR A 69 14.56 7.24 -15.22
C THR A 69 13.15 6.80 -15.55
N THR A 70 12.75 6.86 -16.81
CA THR A 70 11.51 6.26 -17.28
C THR A 70 11.73 4.77 -17.50
N VAL A 71 10.99 3.94 -16.77
CA VAL A 71 11.07 2.47 -16.87
C VAL A 71 10.27 2.00 -18.09
N PHE A 72 9.03 2.45 -18.21
CA PHE A 72 8.21 2.22 -19.39
C PHE A 72 7.24 3.38 -19.62
N THR A 73 6.72 3.41 -20.86
CA THR A 73 5.62 4.29 -21.28
C THR A 73 4.64 3.46 -22.09
N GLU A 74 3.34 3.61 -21.85
CA GLU A 74 2.29 3.00 -22.64
C GLU A 74 1.11 3.94 -22.85
N PRO A 75 0.34 3.83 -23.95
CA PRO A 75 -0.87 4.61 -24.17
C PRO A 75 -1.89 4.39 -23.07
N CYS A 76 -2.56 5.47 -22.61
CA CYS A 76 -3.57 5.40 -21.57
C CYS A 76 -4.75 6.34 -21.95
N GLU A 77 -5.84 5.76 -22.42
CA GLU A 77 -7.02 6.55 -22.82
C GLU A 77 -7.87 6.95 -21.60
N TYR A 78 -7.90 6.12 -20.59
CA TYR A 78 -8.71 6.30 -19.40
C TYR A 78 -7.88 6.65 -18.17
N TRP A 79 -8.44 7.51 -17.36
CA TRP A 79 -7.91 7.92 -16.07
C TRP A 79 -8.62 7.16 -14.94
N ALA A 80 -7.87 6.54 -14.04
CA ALA A 80 -8.41 6.09 -12.77
C ALA A 80 -7.64 6.75 -11.61
N ASP A 81 -8.35 7.42 -10.72
CA ASP A 81 -7.80 8.03 -9.51
C ASP A 81 -7.20 7.01 -8.51
N ASN A 82 -7.33 5.73 -8.79
CA ASN A 82 -7.00 4.62 -7.88
C ASN A 82 -5.92 3.68 -8.41
N SER A 83 -5.03 4.13 -9.30
CA SER A 83 -3.91 3.29 -9.74
C SER A 83 -3.10 2.80 -8.54
N GLN A 84 -2.93 1.48 -8.45
CA GLN A 84 -2.13 0.83 -7.43
C GLN A 84 -0.85 0.31 -8.06
N LEU A 85 0.25 0.39 -7.34
CA LEU A 85 1.54 -0.11 -7.76
C LEU A 85 2.13 -1.00 -6.68
N ALA A 86 2.48 -2.23 -7.07
CA ALA A 86 3.29 -3.15 -6.28
C ALA A 86 4.55 -3.49 -7.06
N ILE A 87 5.69 -3.61 -6.39
CA ILE A 87 6.99 -3.79 -7.05
C ILE A 87 7.93 -4.67 -6.24
N ASP A 88 8.73 -5.48 -6.94
CA ASP A 88 9.89 -6.20 -6.42
C ASP A 88 11.08 -6.12 -7.41
N ASP A 89 12.02 -7.05 -7.35
CA ASP A 89 13.19 -7.10 -8.24
C ASP A 89 12.89 -7.65 -9.63
N GLU A 90 11.80 -8.38 -9.80
CA GLU A 90 11.43 -9.02 -11.05
C GLU A 90 10.28 -8.31 -11.77
N TRP A 91 9.34 -7.73 -11.01
CA TRP A 91 8.09 -7.20 -11.55
C TRP A 91 7.65 -5.87 -10.95
N ALA A 92 6.95 -5.09 -11.78
CA ALA A 92 6.09 -3.98 -11.32
C ALA A 92 4.65 -4.29 -11.74
N ILE A 93 3.75 -4.50 -10.77
CA ILE A 93 2.34 -4.83 -11.01
C ILE A 93 1.47 -3.61 -10.75
N TYR A 94 0.53 -3.36 -11.65
CA TYR A 94 -0.36 -2.20 -11.58
C TYR A 94 -1.73 -2.50 -12.21
N VAL A 95 -2.70 -1.63 -11.94
CA VAL A 95 -4.03 -1.69 -12.55
C VAL A 95 -4.13 -0.65 -13.66
N LEU A 96 -4.49 -1.09 -14.86
CA LEU A 96 -4.83 -0.25 -15.99
C LEU A 96 -6.34 -0.21 -16.17
N THR A 97 -6.92 0.99 -16.21
CA THR A 97 -8.32 1.20 -16.53
C THR A 97 -8.47 1.36 -18.05
N LEU A 98 -9.31 0.54 -18.66
CA LEU A 98 -9.60 0.58 -20.09
C LEU A 98 -10.92 1.32 -20.41
N SER A 99 -11.87 1.23 -19.49
CA SER A 99 -13.17 1.93 -19.55
C SER A 99 -13.77 2.06 -18.14
N ASP A 100 -14.97 2.59 -18.01
CA ASP A 100 -15.68 2.71 -16.73
C ASP A 100 -15.96 1.35 -16.07
N SER A 101 -15.83 0.24 -16.79
CA SER A 101 -16.15 -1.10 -16.31
C SER A 101 -15.12 -2.16 -16.74
N GLU A 102 -14.04 -1.78 -17.39
CA GLU A 102 -13.02 -2.71 -17.85
C GLU A 102 -11.66 -2.34 -17.29
N TYR A 103 -11.00 -3.31 -16.67
CA TYR A 103 -9.69 -3.17 -16.05
C TYR A 103 -8.77 -4.30 -16.47
N GLU A 104 -7.48 -4.02 -16.50
CA GLU A 104 -6.43 -5.04 -16.59
C GLU A 104 -5.49 -4.92 -15.40
N ILE A 105 -5.16 -6.05 -14.78
CA ILE A 105 -3.97 -6.15 -13.94
C ILE A 105 -2.83 -6.46 -14.88
N ARG A 106 -1.83 -5.59 -14.88
CA ARG A 106 -0.64 -5.73 -15.70
C ARG A 106 0.61 -5.89 -14.86
N GLY A 107 1.56 -6.62 -15.39
CA GLY A 107 2.90 -6.76 -14.85
C GLY A 107 3.93 -6.31 -15.89
N TYR A 108 4.79 -5.36 -15.53
CA TYR A 108 5.99 -5.09 -16.28
C TYR A 108 7.12 -5.97 -15.74
N SER A 109 7.66 -6.85 -16.58
CA SER A 109 8.79 -7.69 -16.22
C SER A 109 10.10 -6.94 -16.46
N PHE A 110 10.93 -6.82 -15.42
CA PHE A 110 12.25 -6.21 -15.55
C PHE A 110 13.22 -7.11 -16.33
N ALA A 111 12.95 -8.42 -16.40
CA ALA A 111 13.81 -9.37 -17.11
C ALA A 111 13.74 -9.23 -18.62
N ASP A 112 12.55 -9.04 -19.19
CA ASP A 112 12.35 -8.92 -20.63
C ASP A 112 11.98 -7.51 -21.11
N GLY A 113 11.74 -6.57 -20.19
CA GLY A 113 11.42 -5.19 -20.47
C GLY A 113 10.05 -5.00 -21.12
N LYS A 114 9.08 -5.86 -20.83
CA LYS A 114 7.74 -5.84 -21.44
C LYS A 114 6.62 -5.84 -20.44
N ASN A 115 5.49 -5.26 -20.87
CA ASN A 115 4.21 -5.35 -20.18
C ASN A 115 3.49 -6.63 -20.58
N HIS A 116 2.96 -7.33 -19.57
CA HIS A 116 2.16 -8.53 -19.68
C HIS A 116 0.79 -8.29 -19.05
N THR A 117 -0.28 -8.73 -19.71
CA THR A 117 -1.62 -8.74 -19.10
C THR A 117 -1.72 -9.98 -18.22
N LEU A 118 -1.80 -9.79 -16.90
CA LEU A 118 -1.94 -10.87 -15.92
C LEU A 118 -3.41 -11.26 -15.74
N MET A 119 -4.33 -10.27 -15.76
CA MET A 119 -5.75 -10.53 -15.58
C MET A 119 -6.59 -9.48 -16.30
N LYS A 120 -7.69 -9.91 -16.93
CA LYS A 120 -8.72 -9.03 -17.48
C LYS A 120 -9.96 -9.09 -16.61
N LEU A 121 -10.55 -7.94 -16.35
CA LEU A 121 -11.67 -7.79 -15.44
C LEU A 121 -12.76 -6.94 -16.09
N GLU A 122 -13.98 -7.44 -16.03
CA GLU A 122 -15.19 -6.67 -16.29
C GLU A 122 -15.90 -6.45 -14.95
N SER A 123 -15.90 -5.22 -14.44
CA SER A 123 -16.46 -4.89 -13.13
C SER A 123 -16.85 -3.43 -13.07
N SER A 124 -17.94 -3.12 -12.39
CA SER A 124 -18.31 -1.72 -12.09
C SER A 124 -17.51 -1.12 -10.93
N ILE A 125 -16.66 -1.92 -10.29
CA ILE A 125 -15.86 -1.50 -9.14
C ILE A 125 -14.40 -1.80 -9.40
N PHE A 126 -13.58 -0.80 -9.15
CA PHE A 126 -12.13 -0.87 -9.29
C PHE A 126 -11.53 -2.01 -8.44
N PRO A 127 -10.66 -2.87 -8.99
CA PRO A 127 -9.98 -3.91 -8.23
C PRO A 127 -9.11 -3.29 -7.14
N ARG A 128 -9.05 -3.98 -5.99
CA ARG A 128 -8.34 -3.50 -4.80
C ARG A 128 -7.23 -4.47 -4.39
N LEU A 129 -6.38 -4.00 -3.47
CA LEU A 129 -5.38 -4.82 -2.78
C LEU A 129 -4.34 -5.46 -3.72
N VAL A 130 -3.92 -4.74 -4.75
CA VAL A 130 -2.79 -5.18 -5.56
C VAL A 130 -1.53 -5.00 -4.74
N GLN A 131 -0.98 -6.11 -4.26
CA GLN A 131 0.29 -6.22 -3.55
C GLN A 131 1.09 -7.36 -4.14
N MET A 132 2.39 -7.35 -3.91
CA MET A 132 3.28 -8.38 -4.40
C MET A 132 4.28 -8.79 -3.33
N THR A 133 4.51 -10.08 -3.19
CA THR A 133 5.49 -10.69 -2.29
C THR A 133 5.77 -12.12 -2.75
N ASP A 134 7.02 -12.53 -2.74
CA ASP A 134 7.46 -13.91 -3.00
C ASP A 134 6.92 -14.49 -4.31
N GLY A 135 7.03 -13.73 -5.42
CA GLY A 135 6.57 -14.17 -6.72
C GLY A 135 5.05 -14.37 -6.84
N CYS A 136 4.30 -13.81 -5.90
CA CYS A 136 2.84 -13.82 -5.92
C CYS A 136 2.30 -12.40 -5.87
N TYR A 137 1.16 -12.17 -6.50
CA TYR A 137 0.39 -10.92 -6.34
C TYR A 137 -0.99 -11.20 -5.76
N SER A 138 -1.56 -10.20 -5.14
CA SER A 138 -2.92 -10.27 -4.59
C SER A 138 -3.85 -9.35 -5.33
N VAL A 139 -5.14 -9.70 -5.31
CA VAL A 139 -6.22 -8.86 -5.82
C VAL A 139 -7.50 -9.11 -5.04
N ALA A 140 -8.27 -8.05 -4.75
CA ALA A 140 -9.63 -8.17 -4.24
C ALA A 140 -10.61 -7.64 -5.29
N LEU A 141 -11.57 -8.46 -5.63
CA LEU A 141 -12.57 -8.24 -6.67
C LEU A 141 -13.96 -8.27 -6.04
N GLN A 142 -14.84 -7.38 -6.49
CA GLN A 142 -16.24 -7.49 -6.13
C GLN A 142 -16.96 -8.39 -7.13
N GLU A 143 -17.57 -9.45 -6.61
CA GLU A 143 -18.46 -10.37 -7.31
C GLU A 143 -19.92 -10.13 -6.87
N PRO A 144 -20.95 -10.67 -7.57
CA PRO A 144 -22.36 -10.47 -7.21
C PRO A 144 -22.70 -10.87 -5.75
N ASP A 145 -22.02 -11.87 -5.23
CA ASP A 145 -22.30 -12.46 -3.91
C ASP A 145 -21.39 -11.88 -2.80
N GLY A 146 -20.49 -10.94 -3.14
CA GLY A 146 -19.57 -10.35 -2.17
C GLY A 146 -18.19 -10.05 -2.74
N TRP A 147 -17.19 -10.03 -1.86
CA TRP A 147 -15.81 -9.80 -2.25
C TRP A 147 -15.03 -11.11 -2.31
N VAL A 148 -14.20 -11.25 -3.32
CA VAL A 148 -13.24 -12.34 -3.46
C VAL A 148 -11.84 -11.77 -3.43
N THR A 149 -11.03 -12.21 -2.47
CA THR A 149 -9.61 -11.85 -2.38
C THR A 149 -8.79 -13.07 -2.78
N ARG A 150 -7.88 -12.90 -3.73
CA ARG A 150 -7.00 -13.96 -4.24
C ARG A 150 -5.55 -13.59 -4.07
N ILE A 151 -4.71 -14.59 -3.83
CA ILE A 151 -3.26 -14.53 -4.01
C ILE A 151 -2.94 -15.47 -5.16
N ILE A 152 -2.26 -14.96 -6.19
CA ILE A 152 -2.01 -15.63 -7.47
C ILE A 152 -0.51 -15.66 -7.69
N ARG A 153 0.03 -16.82 -8.08
CA ARG A 153 1.44 -16.98 -8.41
C ARG A 153 1.70 -16.46 -9.83
N LEU A 154 2.79 -15.71 -9.99
CA LEU A 154 3.14 -15.08 -11.28
C LEU A 154 3.63 -16.07 -12.35
N ASP A 155 4.28 -17.16 -11.93
CA ASP A 155 4.89 -18.11 -12.86
C ASP A 155 3.89 -18.92 -13.67
N ASP A 156 2.74 -19.26 -13.09
CA ASP A 156 1.78 -20.21 -13.66
C ASP A 156 0.31 -19.76 -13.54
N ASP A 157 0.07 -18.52 -13.05
CA ASP A 157 -1.25 -17.93 -12.81
C ASP A 157 -2.14 -18.77 -11.86
N GLU A 158 -1.51 -19.67 -11.03
CA GLU A 158 -2.24 -20.47 -10.07
C GLU A 158 -2.72 -19.62 -8.89
N THR A 159 -4.02 -19.72 -8.59
CA THR A 159 -4.56 -19.18 -7.34
C THR A 159 -4.11 -20.03 -6.17
N VAL A 160 -3.15 -19.52 -5.41
CA VAL A 160 -2.57 -20.22 -4.25
C VAL A 160 -3.36 -20.01 -2.96
N TRP A 161 -4.23 -19.00 -2.93
CA TRP A 161 -5.14 -18.74 -1.82
C TRP A 161 -6.34 -17.91 -2.29
N GLU A 162 -7.52 -18.22 -1.76
CA GLU A 162 -8.76 -17.47 -2.01
C GLU A 162 -9.56 -17.33 -0.71
N ASN A 163 -10.09 -16.13 -0.47
CA ASN A 163 -11.08 -15.90 0.57
C ASN A 163 -12.30 -15.17 -0.02
N ARG A 164 -13.47 -15.59 0.45
CA ARG A 164 -14.75 -14.94 0.13
C ARG A 164 -15.29 -14.24 1.36
N SER A 165 -15.56 -12.95 1.20
CA SER A 165 -16.14 -12.10 2.23
C SER A 165 -17.56 -11.71 1.84
N GLU A 166 -18.44 -11.62 2.83
CA GLU A 166 -19.80 -11.14 2.61
C GLU A 166 -19.82 -9.75 1.96
N SER A 167 -20.85 -9.43 1.21
CA SER A 167 -20.98 -8.13 0.51
C SER A 167 -20.90 -6.91 1.45
N THR A 168 -21.23 -7.09 2.73
CA THR A 168 -21.15 -6.06 3.77
C THR A 168 -19.76 -5.86 4.36
N ARG A 169 -18.79 -6.69 3.98
CA ARG A 169 -17.41 -6.63 4.45
C ARG A 169 -16.48 -6.36 3.28
N VAL A 170 -15.86 -5.19 3.29
CA VAL A 170 -14.98 -4.73 2.21
C VAL A 170 -13.53 -4.99 2.59
N PRO A 171 -12.78 -5.78 1.81
CA PRO A 171 -11.35 -5.92 1.98
C PRO A 171 -10.65 -4.58 1.77
N THR A 172 -9.85 -4.14 2.72
CA THR A 172 -9.21 -2.82 2.67
C THR A 172 -7.69 -2.87 2.76
N ARG A 173 -7.15 -3.90 3.37
CA ARG A 173 -5.69 -4.15 3.43
C ARG A 173 -5.44 -5.66 3.43
N LEU A 174 -4.39 -6.05 2.76
CA LEU A 174 -3.85 -7.40 2.79
C LEU A 174 -2.33 -7.30 3.03
N ALA A 175 -1.80 -8.17 3.87
CA ALA A 175 -0.37 -8.44 3.97
C ALA A 175 -0.16 -9.94 3.95
N PHE A 176 0.83 -10.42 3.22
CA PHE A 176 1.14 -11.85 3.17
C PHE A 176 2.64 -12.09 2.97
N ASN A 177 3.10 -13.25 3.39
CA ASN A 177 4.43 -13.77 3.13
C ASN A 177 4.37 -15.31 2.99
N GLU A 178 5.50 -15.98 3.06
CA GLU A 178 5.56 -17.45 2.96
C GLU A 178 4.74 -18.18 4.03
N SER A 179 4.61 -17.62 5.24
CA SER A 179 4.01 -18.28 6.41
C SER A 179 2.59 -17.80 6.71
N TRP A 180 2.29 -16.53 6.45
CA TRP A 180 1.09 -15.87 6.96
C TRP A 180 0.33 -15.10 5.90
N ILE A 181 -0.99 -15.02 6.09
CA ILE A 181 -1.89 -14.12 5.34
C ILE A 181 -2.69 -13.36 6.37
N VAL A 182 -2.71 -12.03 6.25
CA VAL A 182 -3.46 -11.12 7.12
C VAL A 182 -4.35 -10.25 6.28
N LEU A 183 -5.65 -10.42 6.40
CA LEU A 183 -6.67 -9.65 5.69
C LEU A 183 -7.41 -8.75 6.65
N ARG A 184 -7.49 -7.47 6.31
CA ARG A 184 -8.35 -6.52 6.96
C ARG A 184 -9.61 -6.31 6.15
N GLU A 185 -10.74 -6.42 6.83
CA GLU A 185 -12.07 -6.15 6.28
C GLU A 185 -12.75 -5.05 7.08
N GLU A 186 -13.42 -4.13 6.40
CA GLU A 186 -14.24 -3.09 7.01
C GLU A 186 -15.72 -3.44 6.86
N SER A 187 -16.49 -3.16 7.90
CA SER A 187 -17.94 -3.29 7.82
C SER A 187 -18.53 -2.08 7.12
N GLN A 188 -19.39 -2.29 6.12
CA GLN A 188 -20.13 -1.19 5.50
C GLN A 188 -21.12 -0.53 6.46
N ALA A 189 -21.60 -1.27 7.47
CA ALA A 189 -22.53 -0.74 8.47
C ALA A 189 -21.83 0.16 9.49
N ASP A 190 -20.56 -0.08 9.80
CA ASP A 190 -19.74 0.73 10.69
C ASP A 190 -18.28 0.76 10.22
N PRO A 191 -17.90 1.75 9.42
CA PRO A 191 -16.54 1.87 8.87
C PRO A 191 -15.45 2.04 9.94
N ASN A 192 -15.83 2.36 11.20
CA ASN A 192 -14.87 2.49 12.30
C ASN A 192 -14.46 1.13 12.89
N PHE A 193 -15.17 0.07 12.54
CA PHE A 193 -14.89 -1.27 13.02
C PHE A 193 -14.41 -2.16 11.86
N GLY A 194 -13.10 -2.36 11.79
CA GLY A 194 -12.48 -3.36 10.95
C GLY A 194 -12.27 -4.67 11.72
N SER A 195 -12.26 -5.79 11.02
CA SER A 195 -11.78 -7.07 11.53
C SER A 195 -10.47 -7.43 10.85
N LEU A 196 -9.52 -7.99 11.62
CA LEU A 196 -8.36 -8.68 11.08
C LEU A 196 -8.62 -10.18 11.11
N ARG A 197 -8.38 -10.82 9.98
CA ARG A 197 -8.37 -12.28 9.85
C ARG A 197 -6.96 -12.70 9.49
N VAL A 198 -6.48 -13.75 10.14
CA VAL A 198 -5.11 -14.24 9.99
C VAL A 198 -5.17 -15.73 9.66
N TRP A 199 -4.44 -16.13 8.64
CA TRP A 199 -4.30 -17.55 8.28
C TRP A 199 -2.82 -17.94 8.28
N ASN A 200 -2.55 -19.15 8.75
CA ASN A 200 -1.32 -19.83 8.43
C ASN A 200 -1.38 -20.29 6.96
N ARG A 201 -0.49 -19.76 6.12
CA ARG A 201 -0.48 -20.01 4.67
C ARG A 201 -0.18 -21.46 4.34
N THR A 202 0.63 -22.14 5.17
CA THR A 202 1.02 -23.55 4.93
C THR A 202 -0.10 -24.52 5.28
N THR A 203 -0.79 -24.29 6.42
CA THR A 203 -1.85 -25.21 6.88
C THR A 203 -3.24 -24.80 6.40
N GLY A 204 -3.44 -23.55 5.96
CA GLY A 204 -4.74 -22.98 5.64
C GLY A 204 -5.60 -22.68 6.87
N GLU A 205 -5.07 -22.88 8.08
CA GLU A 205 -5.82 -22.68 9.33
C GLU A 205 -5.98 -21.18 9.63
N GLU A 206 -7.23 -20.76 9.90
CA GLU A 206 -7.53 -19.43 10.37
C GLU A 206 -7.26 -19.31 11.87
N LEU A 207 -6.47 -18.33 12.26
CA LEU A 207 -6.15 -18.06 13.66
C LEU A 207 -7.13 -17.08 14.27
N ASN A 208 -7.52 -17.35 15.51
CA ASN A 208 -8.29 -16.40 16.31
C ASN A 208 -7.34 -15.43 17.03
N VAL A 209 -7.18 -14.22 16.49
CA VAL A 209 -6.33 -13.18 17.09
C VAL A 209 -7.20 -12.23 17.89
N ASP A 210 -7.64 -12.65 19.07
CA ASP A 210 -8.61 -11.91 19.92
C ASP A 210 -8.10 -10.53 20.35
N GLY A 211 -6.78 -10.37 20.52
CA GLY A 211 -6.17 -9.09 20.92
C GLY A 211 -6.30 -7.96 19.89
N LEU A 212 -6.82 -8.27 18.69
CA LEU A 212 -7.04 -7.30 17.61
C LEU A 212 -8.49 -6.95 17.37
N LYS A 213 -9.43 -7.66 17.99
CA LYS A 213 -10.87 -7.40 17.81
C LYS A 213 -11.22 -6.01 18.32
N GLY A 214 -11.80 -5.18 17.47
CA GLY A 214 -12.36 -3.86 17.84
C GLY A 214 -11.33 -2.75 18.09
N MET A 215 -10.06 -2.93 17.72
CA MET A 215 -9.01 -1.97 18.03
C MET A 215 -8.36 -1.29 16.79
N LEU A 216 -8.80 -1.62 15.59
CA LEU A 216 -8.16 -1.13 14.38
C LEU A 216 -8.88 0.09 13.81
N TYR A 217 -8.12 1.15 13.63
CA TYR A 217 -8.60 2.30 12.90
C TYR A 217 -8.68 1.99 11.38
N PRO A 218 -9.70 2.46 10.64
CA PRO A 218 -9.93 2.11 9.25
C PRO A 218 -8.75 2.31 8.30
N SER A 219 -7.93 3.31 8.55
CA SER A 219 -6.79 3.66 7.71
C SER A 219 -5.47 2.97 8.08
N SER A 220 -5.46 2.04 9.05
CA SER A 220 -4.23 1.39 9.50
C SER A 220 -3.56 0.61 8.39
N GLU A 221 -2.29 0.87 8.17
CA GLU A 221 -1.44 0.07 7.29
C GLU A 221 -1.09 -1.26 7.96
N LEU A 222 -0.85 -2.28 7.16
CA LEU A 222 -0.42 -3.60 7.61
C LEU A 222 0.92 -3.91 6.99
N TYR A 223 1.88 -4.33 7.82
CA TYR A 223 3.16 -4.88 7.38
C TYR A 223 3.40 -6.21 8.06
N LEU A 224 3.83 -7.19 7.29
CA LEU A 224 4.14 -8.51 7.76
C LEU A 224 5.61 -8.82 7.44
N ILE A 225 6.44 -8.97 8.48
CA ILE A 225 7.87 -9.23 8.35
C ILE A 225 8.21 -10.45 9.20
N GLY A 226 8.55 -11.55 8.55
CA GLY A 226 8.63 -12.85 9.22
C GLY A 226 7.32 -13.15 9.96
N ASP A 227 7.40 -13.44 11.24
CA ASP A 227 6.25 -13.72 12.10
C ASP A 227 5.68 -12.46 12.79
N TRP A 228 6.15 -11.27 12.44
CA TRP A 228 5.70 -10.03 13.06
C TRP A 228 4.73 -9.25 12.18
N LEU A 229 3.52 -9.03 12.70
CA LEU A 229 2.53 -8.13 12.12
C LEU A 229 2.63 -6.76 12.78
N TYR A 230 2.86 -5.73 11.97
CA TYR A 230 2.88 -4.32 12.38
C TYR A 230 1.59 -3.63 11.96
N SER A 231 1.00 -2.89 12.87
CA SER A 231 -0.23 -2.12 12.62
C SER A 231 -0.36 -0.97 13.63
N THR A 232 -1.39 -0.16 13.47
CA THR A 232 -1.76 0.83 14.49
C THR A 232 -2.97 0.38 15.30
N ARG A 233 -3.02 0.82 16.56
CA ARG A 233 -4.13 0.60 17.47
C ARG A 233 -4.65 1.92 18.01
N LEU A 234 -5.98 2.05 18.08
CA LEU A 234 -6.61 3.18 18.75
C LEU A 234 -6.43 3.05 20.27
N VAL A 235 -5.89 4.08 20.88
CA VAL A 235 -5.70 4.18 22.33
C VAL A 235 -6.49 5.39 22.83
N THR A 236 -7.31 5.18 23.86
CA THR A 236 -8.04 6.27 24.51
C THR A 236 -7.19 6.79 25.67
N ASN A 237 -6.91 8.09 25.66
CA ASN A 237 -6.20 8.79 26.71
C ASN A 237 -7.08 9.01 27.94
N GLU A 238 -6.49 9.40 29.07
CA GLU A 238 -7.22 9.68 30.31
C GLU A 238 -8.25 10.83 30.18
N ASP A 239 -8.02 11.78 29.29
CA ASP A 239 -8.92 12.90 28.97
C ASP A 239 -10.05 12.52 27.99
N GLY A 240 -10.11 11.25 27.54
CA GLY A 240 -11.08 10.76 26.57
C GLY A 240 -10.72 11.01 25.12
N SER A 241 -9.61 11.71 24.83
CA SER A 241 -9.10 11.83 23.46
C SER A 241 -8.57 10.50 22.95
N GLN A 242 -8.56 10.33 21.64
CA GLN A 242 -8.09 9.12 20.99
C GLN A 242 -6.85 9.41 20.13
N ARG A 243 -5.90 8.48 20.13
CA ARG A 243 -4.71 8.52 19.28
C ARG A 243 -4.43 7.15 18.68
N GLN A 244 -3.67 7.12 17.62
CA GLN A 244 -3.18 5.88 17.00
C GLN A 244 -1.76 5.56 17.49
N ALA A 245 -1.60 4.49 18.23
CA ALA A 245 -0.30 3.98 18.63
C ALA A 245 0.19 2.88 17.68
N LEU A 246 1.49 2.84 17.39
CA LEU A 246 2.09 1.76 16.61
C LEU A 246 2.32 0.54 17.50
N ILE A 247 1.85 -0.60 17.04
CA ILE A 247 2.01 -1.91 17.71
C ILE A 247 2.63 -2.92 16.77
N ARG A 248 3.20 -3.98 17.33
CA ARG A 248 3.48 -5.23 16.60
C ARG A 248 2.90 -6.43 17.35
N ILE A 249 2.64 -7.51 16.62
CA ILE A 249 2.09 -8.75 17.15
C ILE A 249 2.89 -9.89 16.57
N HIS A 250 3.38 -10.77 17.43
CA HIS A 250 4.05 -11.99 17.01
C HIS A 250 3.01 -13.07 16.69
N LEU A 251 2.96 -13.54 15.47
CA LEU A 251 2.08 -14.63 15.04
C LEU A 251 2.76 -15.99 15.32
N PRO A 252 2.05 -17.02 15.78
CA PRO A 252 0.61 -17.13 15.98
C PRO A 252 0.10 -16.56 17.31
N GLY A 253 0.91 -15.83 18.07
CA GLY A 253 0.50 -15.24 19.33
C GLY A 253 -0.54 -14.13 19.16
N ASP A 254 -1.12 -13.68 20.27
CA ASP A 254 -2.15 -12.66 20.32
C ASP A 254 -1.74 -11.41 21.13
N GLN A 255 -0.52 -11.41 21.68
CA GLN A 255 -0.04 -10.31 22.49
C GLN A 255 0.51 -9.19 21.62
N ALA A 256 -0.07 -8.01 21.77
CA ALA A 256 0.40 -6.80 21.11
C ALA A 256 1.49 -6.13 21.94
N GLU A 257 2.61 -5.85 21.32
CA GLU A 257 3.70 -5.03 21.87
C GLU A 257 3.59 -3.59 21.36
N LEU A 258 3.66 -2.63 22.28
CA LEU A 258 3.69 -1.21 21.94
C LEU A 258 5.08 -0.83 21.43
N ILE A 259 5.17 -0.36 20.20
CA ILE A 259 6.41 0.10 19.58
C ILE A 259 6.56 1.62 19.70
N TYR A 260 5.48 2.35 19.52
CA TYR A 260 5.51 3.80 19.59
C TYR A 260 4.18 4.34 20.13
N ASP A 261 4.26 5.10 21.23
CA ASP A 261 3.12 5.66 21.96
C ASP A 261 2.84 7.12 21.57
N GLY A 262 2.89 7.42 20.28
CA GLY A 262 2.53 8.73 19.73
C GLY A 262 1.33 8.62 18.81
N ASP A 263 0.84 9.76 18.32
CA ASP A 263 -0.24 9.78 17.32
C ASP A 263 0.32 9.50 15.94
N VAL A 264 0.16 8.27 15.47
CA VAL A 264 0.68 7.76 14.21
C VAL A 264 -0.31 8.04 13.09
N PHE A 265 0.04 8.92 12.18
CA PHE A 265 -0.76 9.15 10.97
C PHE A 265 -0.49 8.08 9.91
N ARG A 266 0.78 7.76 9.66
CA ARG A 266 1.26 6.70 8.77
C ARG A 266 2.54 6.11 9.31
N PHE A 267 2.87 4.91 8.89
CA PHE A 267 4.17 4.32 9.14
C PHE A 267 4.61 3.47 7.95
N ARG A 268 5.89 3.17 7.89
CA ARG A 268 6.51 2.21 6.96
C ARG A 268 7.50 1.37 7.74
N VAL A 269 7.57 0.11 7.41
CA VAL A 269 8.56 -0.80 7.95
C VAL A 269 9.45 -1.26 6.81
N ASP A 270 10.75 -1.12 6.98
CA ASP A 270 11.73 -1.65 6.04
C ASP A 270 11.82 -3.17 6.23
N PRO A 271 11.44 -3.99 5.23
CA PRO A 271 11.44 -5.44 5.37
C PRO A 271 12.83 -6.04 5.53
N MET A 272 13.88 -5.35 5.08
CA MET A 272 15.26 -5.83 5.14
C MET A 272 15.93 -5.53 6.50
N THR A 273 15.64 -4.38 7.08
CA THR A 273 16.31 -3.90 8.30
C THR A 273 15.39 -3.91 9.52
N GLY A 274 14.08 -4.02 9.32
CA GLY A 274 13.07 -3.85 10.37
C GLY A 274 12.97 -2.42 10.90
N GLU A 275 13.66 -1.44 10.30
CA GLU A 275 13.56 -0.05 10.70
C GLU A 275 12.18 0.51 10.36
N ILE A 276 11.68 1.38 11.24
CA ILE A 276 10.32 1.91 11.12
C ILE A 276 10.37 3.42 10.97
N ALA A 277 9.74 3.91 9.91
CA ALA A 277 9.48 5.33 9.72
C ALA A 277 8.03 5.63 10.15
N VAL A 278 7.86 6.61 11.04
CA VAL A 278 6.56 7.02 11.57
C VAL A 278 6.32 8.49 11.21
N TRP A 279 5.16 8.77 10.61
CA TRP A 279 4.69 10.13 10.37
C TRP A 279 3.64 10.51 11.40
N GLN A 280 3.89 11.64 12.06
CA GLN A 280 2.93 12.28 12.94
C GLN A 280 2.38 13.54 12.29
N ILE A 281 1.11 13.84 12.54
CA ILE A 281 0.53 15.15 12.25
C ILE A 281 0.53 15.94 13.56
N TYR A 282 1.05 17.15 13.52
CA TYR A 282 0.91 18.11 14.59
C TYR A 282 0.00 19.23 14.12
N ASP A 283 -1.07 19.47 14.86
CA ASP A 283 -1.82 20.71 14.77
C ASP A 283 -1.00 21.79 15.51
N GLU A 284 -0.12 22.48 14.79
CA GLU A 284 0.38 23.74 15.35
C GLU A 284 -0.79 24.74 15.38
N PRO A 285 -1.03 25.40 16.51
CA PRO A 285 -2.04 26.45 16.60
C PRO A 285 -1.53 27.73 15.88
N SER A 286 -1.16 27.61 14.62
CA SER A 286 -0.79 28.74 13.78
C SER A 286 -1.99 29.19 12.95
N GLN A 287 -2.18 30.48 12.85
CA GLN A 287 -3.32 31.17 12.22
C GLN A 287 -3.54 30.84 10.73
N ASN A 288 -2.77 29.91 10.13
CA ASN A 288 -2.76 29.63 8.69
C ASN A 288 -3.06 28.17 8.30
N HIS A 289 -3.66 27.34 9.15
CA HIS A 289 -4.04 25.94 8.83
C HIS A 289 -2.93 25.08 8.18
N SER A 290 -1.67 25.35 8.47
CA SER A 290 -0.57 24.51 8.00
C SER A 290 -0.37 23.35 8.97
N THR A 291 -0.71 22.13 8.54
CA THR A 291 -0.38 20.91 9.28
C THR A 291 1.11 20.62 9.16
N THR A 292 1.83 20.68 10.27
CA THR A 292 3.24 20.26 10.31
C THR A 292 3.31 18.75 10.46
N ARG A 293 4.11 18.09 9.62
CA ARG A 293 4.35 16.65 9.68
C ARG A 293 5.75 16.40 10.25
N LYS A 294 5.84 15.53 11.24
CA LYS A 294 7.12 15.08 11.79
C LYS A 294 7.38 13.63 11.37
N LEU A 295 8.57 13.38 10.84
CA LEU A 295 9.08 12.05 10.58
C LEU A 295 9.93 11.60 11.79
N ILE A 296 9.62 10.41 12.32
CA ILE A 296 10.34 9.76 13.40
C ILE A 296 10.87 8.43 12.88
N LEU A 297 12.16 8.18 13.07
CA LEU A 297 12.78 6.92 12.71
C LEU A 297 13.01 6.11 14.00
N LEU A 298 12.45 4.92 14.04
CA LEU A 298 12.61 3.96 15.12
C LEU A 298 13.58 2.88 14.66
N LYS A 299 14.54 2.53 15.51
CA LYS A 299 15.39 1.37 15.25
C LYS A 299 14.65 0.11 15.69
N ALA A 300 14.72 -0.94 14.88
CA ALA A 300 14.35 -2.27 15.33
C ALA A 300 15.26 -2.65 16.52
N SER A 301 14.66 -3.03 17.63
CA SER A 301 15.35 -3.54 18.83
C SER A 301 15.39 -5.06 18.79
#